data_ea423853fe886a83e9749707410a9ddb
#
_entry.id   ea423853fe886a83e9749707410a9ddb
#
_cell.length_a   1.000
_cell.length_b   1.000
_cell.length_c   1.000
_cell.angle_alpha   90.00
_cell.angle_beta   90.00
_cell.angle_gamma   90.00
#
_symmetry.space_group_name_H-M   'P 1'
#
loop_
_entity.id
_entity.type
_entity.pdbx_description
1 polymer ?
#
loop_
_entity_poly.entity_id
_entity_poly.type
_entity_poly.pdbx_seq_one_letter_code
_entity_poly.pdbx_strand_id
1 'polypeptide(L)'
;MLDHYREAKERYEFQMGPVRGGLATALDILTDALALVGQHGVYCRSQRQPQYPAMDVRLVMEQIENSKGLIIDAMEQLKQKS
;
A
#
# COMPACT_ATOMS: atom_id res chain seq x y z
N MET A 1 -6.29 9.59 10.22
CA MET A 1 -5.51 8.69 9.37
C MET A 1 -4.23 8.22 10.02
N LEU A 2 -3.41 9.11 10.56
CA LEU A 2 -2.16 8.72 11.23
C LEU A 2 -2.40 7.81 12.43
N ASP A 3 -3.49 8.04 13.17
CA ASP A 3 -3.81 7.23 14.34
C ASP A 3 -4.15 5.79 13.96
N HIS A 4 -4.84 5.60 12.81
CA HIS A 4 -5.18 4.28 12.33
C HIS A 4 -3.90 3.44 12.04
N TYR A 5 -2.92 4.05 11.38
CA TYR A 5 -1.69 3.35 11.06
C TYR A 5 -0.82 3.14 12.29
N ARG A 6 -0.86 4.07 13.25
CA ARG A 6 -0.15 3.91 14.51
C ARG A 6 -0.68 2.71 15.28
N GLU A 7 -1.99 2.60 15.39
CA GLU A 7 -2.61 1.46 16.08
C GLU A 7 -2.29 0.15 15.37
N ALA A 8 -2.36 0.14 14.04
CA ALA A 8 -2.02 -1.04 13.26
C ALA A 8 -0.56 -1.42 13.47
N LYS A 9 0.35 -0.44 13.47
CA LYS A 9 1.77 -0.67 13.67
C LYS A 9 2.02 -1.28 15.04
N GLU A 10 1.43 -0.71 16.10
CA GLU A 10 1.59 -1.23 17.45
C GLU A 10 1.10 -2.68 17.57
N ARG A 11 -0.06 -2.96 16.98
CA ARG A 11 -0.63 -4.31 16.99
C ARG A 11 0.26 -5.29 16.24
N TYR A 12 0.74 -4.91 15.06
CA TYR A 12 1.61 -5.77 14.26
C TYR A 12 2.96 -5.98 14.93
N GLU A 13 3.54 -4.93 15.54
CA GLU A 13 4.80 -5.08 16.25
C GLU A 13 4.66 -6.02 17.43
N PHE A 14 3.55 -5.95 18.14
CA PHE A 14 3.27 -6.85 19.24
C PHE A 14 3.18 -8.30 18.77
N GLN A 15 2.52 -8.54 17.63
CA GLN A 15 2.28 -9.88 17.11
C GLN A 15 3.48 -10.48 16.41
N MET A 16 4.24 -9.70 15.70
CA MET A 16 5.25 -10.21 14.76
C MET A 16 6.64 -9.62 14.96
N GLY A 17 6.81 -8.68 15.89
CA GLY A 17 8.09 -8.02 16.10
C GLY A 17 8.22 -6.73 15.30
N PRO A 18 9.24 -5.90 15.61
CA PRO A 18 9.34 -4.55 15.02
C PRO A 18 9.48 -4.53 13.49
N VAL A 19 10.34 -5.41 12.94
CA VAL A 19 10.61 -5.39 11.50
C VAL A 19 9.40 -5.86 10.71
N ARG A 20 8.85 -7.01 11.10
CA ARG A 20 7.65 -7.56 10.43
C ARG A 20 6.45 -6.65 10.62
N GLY A 21 6.31 -6.07 11.81
CA GLY A 21 5.23 -5.14 12.10
C GLY A 21 5.31 -3.90 11.23
N GLY A 22 6.53 -3.37 11.03
CA GLY A 22 6.74 -2.24 10.13
C GLY A 22 6.41 -2.58 8.69
N LEU A 23 6.80 -3.77 8.23
CA LEU A 23 6.49 -4.22 6.87
C LEU A 23 4.98 -4.42 6.68
N ALA A 24 4.30 -4.99 7.66
CA ALA A 24 2.85 -5.18 7.60
C ALA A 24 2.13 -3.83 7.53
N THR A 25 2.59 -2.85 8.31
CA THR A 25 2.04 -1.50 8.27
C THR A 25 2.25 -0.85 6.90
N ALA A 26 3.47 -0.99 6.34
CA ALA A 26 3.77 -0.47 5.01
C ALA A 26 2.86 -1.09 3.96
N LEU A 27 2.58 -2.38 4.08
CA LEU A 27 1.68 -3.07 3.16
C LEU A 27 0.25 -2.50 3.24
N ASP A 28 -0.23 -2.21 4.45
CA ASP A 28 -1.54 -1.56 4.62
C ASP A 28 -1.57 -0.18 3.95
N ILE A 29 -0.52 0.61 4.15
CA ILE A 29 -0.43 1.94 3.55
C ILE A 29 -0.46 1.84 2.02
N LEU A 30 0.31 0.92 1.45
CA LEU A 30 0.34 0.70 0.00
C LEU A 30 -1.01 0.25 -0.53
N THR A 31 -1.71 -0.60 0.23
CA THR A 31 -3.04 -1.06 -0.15
C THR A 31 -4.02 0.11 -0.21
N ASP A 32 -3.98 0.99 0.79
CA ASP A 32 -4.84 2.18 0.82
C ASP A 32 -4.49 3.15 -0.31
N ALA A 33 -3.19 3.34 -0.58
CA ALA A 33 -2.75 4.19 -1.67
C ALA A 33 -3.22 3.65 -3.02
N LEU A 34 -3.16 2.33 -3.21
CA LEU A 34 -3.63 1.68 -4.42
C LEU A 34 -5.12 1.92 -4.62
N ALA A 35 -5.91 1.83 -3.55
CA ALA A 35 -7.33 2.08 -3.61
C ALA A 35 -7.63 3.54 -3.99
N LEU A 36 -6.89 4.50 -3.41
CA LEU A 36 -7.08 5.90 -3.73
C LEU A 36 -6.73 6.21 -5.19
N VAL A 37 -5.64 5.65 -5.68
CA VAL A 37 -5.23 5.83 -7.09
C VAL A 37 -6.29 5.24 -8.02
N GLY A 38 -6.82 4.07 -7.68
CA GLY A 38 -7.88 3.45 -8.46
C GLY A 38 -9.14 4.30 -8.50
N GLN A 39 -9.55 4.86 -7.36
CA GLN A 39 -10.71 5.75 -7.28
C GLN A 39 -10.49 7.02 -8.11
N HIS A 40 -9.29 7.59 -8.05
CA HIS A 40 -8.96 8.76 -8.84
C HIS A 40 -9.04 8.47 -10.34
N GLY A 41 -8.56 7.31 -10.75
CA GLY A 41 -8.64 6.89 -12.14
C GLY A 41 -10.07 6.75 -12.63
N VAL A 42 -10.95 6.18 -11.81
CA VAL A 42 -12.37 6.08 -12.13
C VAL A 42 -13.01 7.45 -12.23
N TYR A 43 -12.70 8.34 -11.28
CA TYR A 43 -13.20 9.72 -11.30
C TYR A 43 -12.81 10.43 -12.59
N CYS A 44 -11.53 10.36 -12.97
CA CYS A 44 -11.04 11.02 -14.18
C CYS A 44 -11.70 10.48 -15.44
N ARG A 45 -12.00 9.18 -15.50
CA ARG A 45 -12.68 8.58 -16.64
C ARG A 45 -14.13 9.00 -16.75
N SER A 46 -14.78 9.25 -15.61
CA SER A 46 -16.19 9.66 -15.60
C SER A 46 -16.35 11.13 -15.98
N GLN A 47 -15.29 11.92 -15.94
CA GLN A 47 -15.28 13.33 -16.33
C GLN A 47 -14.89 13.44 -17.81
N ARG A 48 -15.74 14.10 -18.60
CA ARG A 48 -15.45 14.29 -20.03
C ARG A 48 -14.26 15.19 -20.30
N GLN A 49 -13.95 16.08 -19.36
CA GLN A 49 -12.81 16.99 -19.46
C GLN A 49 -12.13 17.06 -18.10
N PRO A 50 -11.21 16.14 -17.79
CA PRO A 50 -10.48 16.21 -16.54
C PRO A 50 -9.65 17.50 -16.49
N GLN A 51 -9.69 18.19 -15.36
CA GLN A 51 -8.96 19.44 -15.17
C GLN A 51 -7.46 19.22 -15.06
N TYR A 52 -7.02 18.01 -14.82
CA TYR A 52 -5.62 17.66 -14.60
C TYR A 52 -5.15 16.71 -15.68
N PRO A 53 -3.85 16.75 -16.04
CA PRO A 53 -3.29 15.79 -16.97
C PRO A 53 -3.58 14.37 -16.49
N ALA A 54 -3.92 13.50 -17.42
CA ALA A 54 -4.18 12.11 -17.07
C ALA A 54 -2.91 11.47 -16.49
N MET A 55 -2.94 11.14 -15.22
CA MET A 55 -1.92 10.31 -14.63
C MET A 55 -2.07 8.91 -15.23
N ASP A 56 -0.95 8.26 -15.56
CA ASP A 56 -1.02 6.88 -15.97
C ASP A 56 -1.30 6.01 -14.75
N VAL A 57 -2.58 5.96 -14.39
CA VAL A 57 -3.06 5.26 -13.22
C VAL A 57 -2.68 3.78 -13.27
N ARG A 58 -2.75 3.21 -14.47
CA ARG A 58 -2.43 1.79 -14.65
C ARG A 58 -0.97 1.49 -14.29
N LEU A 59 -0.05 2.33 -14.77
CA LEU A 59 1.37 2.16 -14.47
C LEU A 59 1.65 2.33 -12.98
N VAL A 60 1.05 3.34 -12.37
CA VAL A 60 1.23 3.58 -10.93
C VAL A 60 0.69 2.40 -10.12
N MET A 61 -0.47 1.86 -10.50
CA MET A 61 -1.04 0.69 -9.83
C MET A 61 -0.14 -0.53 -9.96
N GLU A 62 0.45 -0.75 -11.13
CA GLU A 62 1.40 -1.85 -11.33
C GLU A 62 2.63 -1.69 -10.45
N GLN A 63 3.16 -0.49 -10.34
CA GLN A 63 4.31 -0.21 -9.49
C GLN A 63 4.00 -0.47 -8.02
N ILE A 64 2.81 -0.05 -7.56
CA ILE A 64 2.39 -0.28 -6.19
C ILE A 64 2.20 -1.78 -5.93
N GLU A 65 1.59 -2.50 -6.86
CA GLU A 65 1.41 -3.95 -6.73
C GLU A 65 2.76 -4.68 -6.66
N ASN A 66 3.72 -4.27 -7.47
CA ASN A 66 5.06 -4.84 -7.43
C ASN A 66 5.73 -4.58 -6.09
N SER A 67 5.57 -3.37 -5.55
CA SER A 67 6.10 -3.02 -4.24
C SER A 67 5.48 -3.87 -3.13
N LYS A 68 4.19 -4.10 -3.19
CA LYS A 68 3.49 -4.99 -2.25
C LYS A 68 4.08 -6.40 -2.32
N GLY A 69 4.30 -6.92 -3.53
CA GLY A 69 4.88 -8.24 -3.72
C GLY A 69 6.25 -8.36 -3.09
N LEU A 70 7.09 -7.35 -3.27
CA LEU A 70 8.43 -7.33 -2.68
C LEU A 70 8.36 -7.30 -1.15
N ILE A 71 7.43 -6.54 -0.59
CA ILE A 71 7.25 -6.48 0.87
C ILE A 71 6.78 -7.83 1.40
N ILE A 72 5.85 -8.47 0.72
CA ILE A 72 5.35 -9.79 1.11
C ILE A 72 6.50 -10.81 1.08
N ASP A 73 7.34 -10.79 0.03
CA ASP A 73 8.48 -11.68 -0.07
C ASP A 73 9.48 -11.45 1.06
N ALA A 74 9.73 -10.17 1.41
CA ALA A 74 10.61 -9.85 2.53
C ALA A 74 10.08 -10.39 3.85
N MET A 75 8.76 -10.27 4.07
CA MET A 75 8.11 -10.80 5.26
C MET A 75 8.24 -12.34 5.34
N GLU A 76 8.06 -13.01 4.22
CA GLU A 76 8.20 -14.46 4.16
C GLU A 76 9.63 -14.90 4.46
N GLN A 77 10.63 -14.19 3.93
CA GLN A 77 12.03 -14.49 4.20
C GLN A 77 12.35 -14.32 5.68
N LEU A 78 11.85 -13.25 6.30
CA LEU A 78 12.06 -13.02 7.73
C LEU A 78 11.40 -14.12 8.56
N LYS A 79 10.25 -14.59 8.13
CA LYS A 79 9.54 -15.67 8.81
C LYS A 79 10.35 -16.98 8.77
N GLN A 80 10.99 -17.27 7.64
CA GLN A 80 11.78 -18.47 7.48
C GLN A 80 13.05 -18.46 8.34
N LYS A 81 13.63 -17.27 8.55
CA LYS A 81 14.87 -17.16 9.32
C LYS A 81 14.66 -17.14 10.84
N SER A 82 13.44 -16.94 11.25
CA SER A 82 13.11 -16.93 12.68
C SER A 82 12.45 -18.23 13.07
#